data_9a662e25028e8720e6afa8c98c315fca
#
_entry.id   9a662e25028e8720e6afa8c98c315fca
#
_cell.length_a   1.000
_cell.length_b   1.000
_cell.length_c   1.000
_cell.angle_alpha   90.00
_cell.angle_beta   90.00
_cell.angle_gamma   90.00
#
_symmetry.space_group_name_H-M   'P 1'
#
loop_
_entity.id
_entity.type
_entity.pdbx_description
1 polymer ?
#
loop_
_entity_poly.entity_id
_entity_poly.type
_entity_poly.pdbx_seq_one_letter_code
_entity_poly.pdbx_strand_id
1 'polypeptide(L)'
;GGELFIELGYDRLDDRFLPTKGMYSQLKYTSSRESLGADLDFDQIEFSIYGNHTMGRHNILFGGVFNTTLDDDIPIYGIYTGGGFLNMSGYEQNSLLGANFGMVLAGYRYEVAQSGFLPGYVGTTLEYGNAAAKRKDIFSDGRVNGSVYFAYGTPLGPVYLGIGWSEDRSAVYFLRFGSVFGANSLGRR
;
A
#
# COMPACT_ATOMS: atom_id res chain seq x y z
N GLY A 1 9.35 23.48 5.60
CA GLY A 1 8.14 23.88 4.90
C GLY A 1 6.97 24.03 5.84
N GLY A 2 6.08 24.98 5.57
CA GLY A 2 4.91 25.27 6.37
C GLY A 2 3.72 24.42 5.96
N GLU A 3 3.57 23.24 6.58
CA GLU A 3 2.43 22.35 6.36
C GLU A 3 1.62 22.18 7.64
N LEU A 4 0.30 22.15 7.51
CA LEU A 4 -0.63 21.72 8.55
C LEU A 4 -1.30 20.44 8.09
N PHE A 5 -1.51 19.49 9.00
CA PHE A 5 -2.23 18.28 8.69
C PHE A 5 -3.18 17.86 9.80
N ILE A 6 -4.24 17.17 9.40
CA ILE A 6 -5.16 16.46 10.30
C ILE A 6 -5.15 15.00 9.88
N GLU A 7 -4.97 14.12 10.85
CA GLU A 7 -4.94 12.66 10.62
C GLU A 7 -5.91 11.96 11.56
N LEU A 8 -6.72 11.08 11.00
CA LEU A 8 -7.63 10.20 11.72
C LEU A 8 -7.23 8.75 11.42
N GLY A 9 -6.94 7.98 12.46
CA GLY A 9 -6.55 6.59 12.35
C GLY A 9 -7.46 5.65 13.12
N TYR A 10 -7.74 4.50 12.55
CA TYR A 10 -8.41 3.37 13.20
C TYR A 10 -7.55 2.12 13.02
N ASP A 11 -7.12 1.48 14.10
CA ASP A 11 -6.31 0.27 14.08
C ASP A 11 -6.88 -0.77 15.06
N ARG A 12 -7.32 -1.88 14.51
CA ARG A 12 -7.82 -3.07 15.22
C ARG A 12 -7.22 -4.36 14.65
N LEU A 13 -6.02 -4.26 14.06
CA LEU A 13 -5.28 -5.44 13.64
C LEU A 13 -4.80 -6.23 14.87
N ASP A 14 -4.90 -7.56 14.80
CA ASP A 14 -4.46 -8.49 15.85
C ASP A 14 -2.95 -8.58 15.98
N ASP A 15 -2.23 -8.34 14.91
CA ASP A 15 -0.76 -8.31 14.87
C ASP A 15 -0.28 -7.19 13.94
N ARG A 16 0.79 -6.52 14.35
CA ARG A 16 1.37 -5.40 13.59
C ARG A 16 2.20 -5.87 12.39
N PHE A 17 2.74 -7.07 12.45
CA PHE A 17 3.69 -7.56 11.46
C PHE A 17 3.05 -8.49 10.44
N LEU A 18 2.25 -9.45 10.89
CA LEU A 18 1.55 -10.42 10.07
C LEU A 18 0.07 -10.53 10.50
N PRO A 19 -0.72 -9.47 10.33
CA PRO A 19 -2.09 -9.47 10.80
C PRO A 19 -2.90 -10.60 10.17
N THR A 20 -3.70 -11.27 10.99
CA THR A 20 -4.60 -12.34 10.57
C THR A 20 -6.07 -11.98 10.71
N LYS A 21 -6.37 -10.97 11.53
CA LYS A 21 -7.72 -10.47 11.78
C LYS A 21 -7.71 -8.97 12.01
N GLY A 22 -8.84 -8.36 11.73
CA GLY A 22 -9.07 -6.96 12.04
C GLY A 22 -8.93 -6.05 10.83
N MET A 23 -8.96 -4.76 11.09
CA MET A 23 -8.95 -3.71 10.08
C MET A 23 -8.10 -2.54 10.55
N TYR A 24 -7.42 -1.94 9.60
CA TYR A 24 -6.73 -0.67 9.71
C TYR A 24 -7.32 0.32 8.72
N SER A 25 -7.49 1.58 9.12
CA SER A 25 -7.87 2.67 8.22
C SER A 25 -7.25 3.97 8.67
N GLN A 26 -6.82 4.79 7.71
CA GLN A 26 -6.24 6.10 7.94
C GLN A 26 -6.79 7.09 6.92
N LEU A 27 -7.14 8.28 7.39
CA LEU A 27 -7.47 9.44 6.58
C LEU A 27 -6.59 10.60 7.02
N LYS A 28 -5.86 11.19 6.08
CA LYS A 28 -5.02 12.36 6.34
C LYS A 28 -5.35 13.46 5.33
N TYR A 29 -5.54 14.66 5.84
CA TYR A 29 -5.60 15.89 5.05
C TYR A 29 -4.36 16.72 5.35
N THR A 30 -3.68 17.17 4.32
CA THR A 30 -2.51 18.07 4.43
C THR A 30 -2.76 19.35 3.65
N SER A 31 -2.44 20.47 4.27
CA SER A 31 -2.54 21.81 3.69
C SER A 31 -1.17 22.47 3.77
N SER A 32 -0.54 22.68 2.62
CA SER A 32 0.72 23.41 2.48
C SER A 32 0.44 24.86 2.15
N ARG A 33 1.12 25.80 2.80
CA ARG A 33 0.89 27.25 2.62
C ARG A 33 2.20 28.04 2.59
N GLU A 34 2.36 28.89 1.60
CA GLU A 34 3.50 29.84 1.49
C GLU A 34 3.54 30.78 2.70
N SER A 35 2.39 31.20 3.21
CA SER A 35 2.28 32.03 4.41
C SER A 35 2.85 31.38 5.67
N LEU A 36 3.02 30.06 5.67
CA LEU A 36 3.65 29.27 6.73
C LEU A 36 5.09 28.86 6.40
N GLY A 37 5.64 29.35 5.26
CA GLY A 37 7.00 29.06 4.81
C GLY A 37 7.12 27.83 3.90
N ALA A 38 6.06 27.41 3.24
CA ALA A 38 6.12 26.45 2.13
C ALA A 38 6.55 27.14 0.83
N ASP A 39 6.99 26.34 -0.14
CA ASP A 39 7.35 26.83 -1.47
C ASP A 39 6.14 27.05 -2.38
N LEU A 40 5.04 26.30 -2.13
CA LEU A 40 3.79 26.36 -2.89
C LEU A 40 2.59 26.07 -1.98
N ASP A 41 1.45 26.65 -2.35
CA ASP A 41 0.15 26.34 -1.77
C ASP A 41 -0.45 25.11 -2.45
N PHE A 42 -0.78 24.06 -1.69
CA PHE A 42 -1.53 22.90 -2.18
C PHE A 42 -2.23 22.16 -1.06
N ASP A 43 -3.25 21.41 -1.42
CA ASP A 43 -4.03 20.56 -0.52
C ASP A 43 -4.00 19.11 -0.97
N GLN A 44 -3.86 18.17 -0.01
CA GLN A 44 -3.82 16.73 -0.28
C GLN A 44 -4.74 15.96 0.64
N ILE A 45 -5.34 14.89 0.09
CA ILE A 45 -6.10 13.90 0.84
C ILE A 45 -5.46 12.54 0.60
N GLU A 46 -5.15 11.84 1.69
CA GLU A 46 -4.60 10.49 1.70
C GLU A 46 -5.55 9.58 2.48
N PHE A 47 -6.00 8.53 1.85
CA PHE A 47 -6.86 7.52 2.48
C PHE A 47 -6.28 6.13 2.23
N SER A 48 -6.23 5.33 3.29
CA SER A 48 -5.88 3.92 3.20
C SER A 48 -6.78 3.07 4.10
N ILE A 49 -7.08 1.88 3.65
CA ILE A 49 -7.82 0.89 4.40
C ILE A 49 -7.29 -0.51 4.07
N TYR A 50 -7.17 -1.35 5.07
CA TYR A 50 -7.02 -2.79 4.89
C TYR A 50 -7.62 -3.61 5.99
N GLY A 51 -7.99 -4.84 5.65
CA GLY A 51 -8.47 -5.81 6.59
C GLY A 51 -8.02 -7.22 6.28
N ASN A 52 -8.07 -8.03 7.33
CA ASN A 52 -7.76 -9.45 7.29
C ASN A 52 -8.84 -10.23 8.00
N HIS A 53 -9.16 -11.40 7.44
CA HIS A 53 -10.06 -12.36 8.05
C HIS A 53 -9.54 -13.78 7.88
N THR A 54 -9.37 -14.49 9.00
CA THR A 54 -8.88 -15.87 9.01
C THR A 54 -9.97 -16.86 9.37
N MET A 55 -10.05 -17.92 8.58
CA MET A 55 -10.90 -19.10 8.78
C MET A 55 -10.01 -20.36 8.76
N GLY A 56 -9.66 -20.88 9.94
CA GLY A 56 -8.70 -21.96 10.06
C GLY A 56 -7.32 -21.55 9.54
N ARG A 57 -6.84 -22.23 8.50
CA ARG A 57 -5.56 -21.94 7.83
C ARG A 57 -5.68 -20.95 6.66
N HIS A 58 -6.89 -20.53 6.34
CA HIS A 58 -7.18 -19.66 5.22
C HIS A 58 -7.31 -18.21 5.70
N ASN A 59 -6.57 -17.31 5.10
CA ASN A 59 -6.66 -15.88 5.39
C ASN A 59 -6.98 -15.11 4.12
N ILE A 60 -8.02 -14.30 4.19
CA ILE A 60 -8.40 -13.35 3.13
C ILE A 60 -7.94 -11.98 3.57
N LEU A 61 -7.32 -11.24 2.67
CA LEU A 61 -6.95 -9.85 2.87
C LEU A 61 -7.60 -8.97 1.79
N PHE A 62 -7.93 -7.76 2.17
CA PHE A 62 -8.42 -6.73 1.26
C PHE A 62 -7.79 -5.39 1.63
N GLY A 63 -7.69 -4.51 0.68
CA GLY A 63 -7.13 -3.19 0.90
C GLY A 63 -7.52 -2.19 -0.17
N GLY A 64 -7.26 -0.93 0.14
CA GLY A 64 -7.41 0.17 -0.79
C GLY A 64 -6.63 1.38 -0.34
N VAL A 65 -6.11 2.12 -1.32
CA VAL A 65 -5.42 3.39 -1.15
C VAL A 65 -6.00 4.38 -2.12
N PHE A 66 -6.18 5.60 -1.67
CA PHE A 66 -6.60 6.71 -2.52
C PHE A 66 -5.93 8.00 -2.02
N ASN A 67 -4.93 8.44 -2.75
CA ASN A 67 -4.15 9.63 -2.46
C ASN A 67 -4.33 10.62 -3.61
N THR A 68 -4.70 11.85 -3.31
CA THR A 68 -5.00 12.85 -4.32
C THR A 68 -4.54 14.23 -3.90
N THR A 69 -3.99 14.99 -4.84
CA THR A 69 -3.78 16.42 -4.72
C THR A 69 -4.98 17.14 -5.31
N LEU A 70 -5.45 18.16 -4.61
CA LEU A 70 -6.65 18.90 -4.99
C LEU A 70 -6.34 20.02 -5.97
N ASP A 71 -5.10 20.47 -6.02
CA ASP A 71 -4.58 21.56 -6.84
C ASP A 71 -3.89 21.03 -8.10
N ASP A 72 -3.81 21.86 -9.12
CA ASP A 72 -3.19 21.52 -10.42
C ASP A 72 -1.66 21.64 -10.39
N ASP A 73 -1.11 22.58 -9.61
CA ASP A 73 0.32 22.81 -9.46
C ASP A 73 0.85 22.09 -8.23
N ILE A 74 1.72 21.08 -8.45
CA ILE A 74 2.27 20.27 -7.39
C ILE A 74 3.79 20.30 -7.46
N PRO A 75 4.48 20.57 -6.35
CA PRO A 75 5.92 20.40 -6.29
C PRO A 75 6.31 18.91 -6.37
N ILE A 76 7.52 18.64 -6.82
CA ILE A 76 8.05 17.26 -6.98
C ILE A 76 7.94 16.46 -5.67
N TYR A 77 8.10 17.11 -4.52
CA TYR A 77 7.96 16.48 -3.21
C TYR A 77 6.51 16.17 -2.80
N GLY A 78 5.52 16.70 -3.51
CA GLY A 78 4.09 16.42 -3.34
C GLY A 78 3.59 15.25 -4.19
N ILE A 79 4.44 14.62 -5.01
CA ILE A 79 4.09 13.52 -5.89
C ILE A 79 3.96 12.21 -5.10
N TYR A 80 2.89 11.47 -5.37
CA TYR A 80 2.70 10.13 -4.83
C TYR A 80 3.45 9.08 -5.64
N THR A 81 3.87 8.02 -4.95
CA THR A 81 4.60 6.92 -5.55
C THR A 81 3.84 5.60 -5.38
N GLY A 82 3.87 4.77 -6.41
CA GLY A 82 3.40 3.40 -6.40
C GLY A 82 4.47 2.43 -6.92
N GLY A 83 4.20 1.15 -6.80
CA GLY A 83 5.10 0.07 -7.13
C GLY A 83 5.68 -0.63 -5.90
N GLY A 84 5.92 -1.92 -6.04
CA GLY A 84 6.38 -2.81 -4.99
C GLY A 84 5.28 -3.69 -4.41
N PHE A 85 5.67 -4.64 -3.59
CA PHE A 85 4.79 -5.65 -3.00
C PHE A 85 3.62 -5.03 -2.23
N LEU A 86 2.39 -5.46 -2.54
CA LEU A 86 1.10 -4.94 -2.03
C LEU A 86 0.84 -3.45 -2.37
N ASN A 87 1.57 -2.90 -3.33
CA ASN A 87 1.46 -1.52 -3.77
C ASN A 87 1.66 -1.42 -5.29
N MET A 88 0.92 -2.20 -6.08
CA MET A 88 1.13 -2.47 -7.50
C MET A 88 2.34 -3.41 -7.70
N SER A 89 2.20 -4.65 -7.27
CA SER A 89 3.28 -5.65 -7.12
C SER A 89 4.02 -6.02 -8.42
N GLY A 90 3.43 -5.73 -9.58
CA GLY A 90 4.07 -5.92 -10.90
C GLY A 90 5.03 -4.81 -11.30
N TYR A 91 5.20 -3.79 -10.47
CA TYR A 91 6.10 -2.66 -10.69
C TYR A 91 7.22 -2.66 -9.65
N GLU A 92 8.39 -2.16 -10.05
CA GLU A 92 9.49 -1.91 -9.12
C GLU A 92 9.08 -0.87 -8.07
N GLN A 93 9.69 -0.94 -6.89
CA GLN A 93 9.37 -0.04 -5.79
C GLN A 93 9.53 1.43 -6.21
N ASN A 94 8.48 2.24 -5.96
CA ASN A 94 8.43 3.67 -6.28
C ASN A 94 8.63 4.02 -7.76
N SER A 95 8.36 3.09 -8.68
CA SER A 95 8.52 3.34 -10.12
C SER A 95 7.32 4.01 -10.79
N LEU A 96 6.16 3.99 -10.13
CA LEU A 96 4.97 4.73 -10.57
C LEU A 96 4.92 6.08 -9.86
N LEU A 97 4.74 7.15 -10.61
CA LEU A 97 4.73 8.52 -10.10
C LEU A 97 3.49 9.26 -10.60
N GLY A 98 2.83 9.99 -9.72
CA GLY A 98 1.66 10.80 -10.10
C GLY A 98 1.21 11.78 -9.03
N ALA A 99 0.51 12.81 -9.46
CA ALA A 99 -0.22 13.75 -8.60
C ALA A 99 -1.32 13.08 -7.79
N ASN A 100 -1.76 11.93 -8.27
CA ASN A 100 -2.80 11.11 -7.68
C ASN A 100 -2.36 9.65 -7.76
N PHE A 101 -2.68 8.87 -6.73
CA PHE A 101 -2.44 7.42 -6.68
C PHE A 101 -3.65 6.74 -6.07
N GLY A 102 -4.10 5.67 -6.69
CA GLY A 102 -5.18 4.87 -6.14
C GLY A 102 -5.07 3.42 -6.54
N MET A 103 -5.47 2.54 -5.63
CA MET A 103 -5.38 1.11 -5.80
C MET A 103 -6.42 0.42 -4.93
N VAL A 104 -6.98 -0.68 -5.42
CA VAL A 104 -7.71 -1.67 -4.63
C VAL A 104 -6.98 -3.01 -4.69
N LEU A 105 -7.07 -3.77 -3.61
CA LEU A 105 -6.32 -5.00 -3.39
C LEU A 105 -7.26 -6.08 -2.83
N ALA A 106 -7.18 -7.28 -3.39
CA ALA A 106 -7.69 -8.51 -2.80
C ALA A 106 -6.56 -9.53 -2.74
N GLY A 107 -6.50 -10.31 -1.67
CA GLY A 107 -5.49 -11.33 -1.52
C GLY A 107 -5.97 -12.52 -0.71
N TYR A 108 -5.24 -13.59 -0.87
CA TYR A 108 -5.45 -14.84 -0.15
C TYR A 108 -4.10 -15.39 0.27
N ARG A 109 -4.02 -15.93 1.48
CA ARG A 109 -2.86 -16.69 1.93
C ARG A 109 -3.28 -17.91 2.73
N TYR A 110 -2.51 -18.96 2.59
CA TYR A 110 -2.69 -20.22 3.29
C TYR A 110 -1.52 -20.48 4.23
N GLU A 111 -1.83 -20.82 5.48
CA GLU A 111 -0.83 -21.15 6.48
C GLU A 111 -0.30 -22.57 6.24
N VAL A 112 0.95 -22.68 5.77
CA VAL A 112 1.58 -23.94 5.39
C VAL A 112 2.36 -24.58 6.53
N ALA A 113 2.84 -23.81 7.50
CA ALA A 113 3.62 -24.29 8.62
C ALA A 113 3.10 -23.72 9.95
N GLN A 114 2.78 -24.61 10.86
CA GLN A 114 2.53 -24.33 12.29
C GLN A 114 3.60 -24.97 13.17
N SER A 115 4.70 -25.43 12.59
CA SER A 115 5.75 -26.09 13.36
C SER A 115 6.71 -25.08 13.93
N GLY A 116 6.79 -25.04 15.25
CA GLY A 116 7.65 -24.11 15.97
C GLY A 116 6.96 -22.79 16.31
N PHE A 117 7.76 -21.79 16.61
CA PHE A 117 7.28 -20.50 17.15
C PHE A 117 6.75 -19.53 16.08
N LEU A 118 6.83 -19.87 14.78
CA LEU A 118 6.65 -18.88 13.72
C LEU A 118 5.82 -19.43 12.55
N PRO A 119 4.74 -18.69 12.15
CA PRO A 119 3.89 -19.11 11.04
C PRO A 119 4.54 -18.87 9.69
N GLY A 120 4.32 -19.80 8.75
CA GLY A 120 4.67 -19.66 7.34
C GLY A 120 3.44 -19.66 6.46
N TYR A 121 3.40 -18.80 5.46
CA TYR A 121 2.27 -18.64 4.54
C TYR A 121 2.73 -18.68 3.08
N VAL A 122 1.89 -19.26 2.23
CA VAL A 122 1.92 -19.04 0.79
C VAL A 122 0.72 -18.19 0.43
N GLY A 123 0.92 -17.15 -0.37
CA GLY A 123 -0.12 -16.19 -0.68
C GLY A 123 -0.10 -15.71 -2.13
N THR A 124 -1.22 -15.13 -2.53
CA THR A 124 -1.39 -14.46 -3.80
C THR A 124 -2.19 -13.17 -3.61
N THR A 125 -1.95 -12.19 -4.48
CA THR A 125 -2.71 -10.93 -4.53
C THR A 125 -3.19 -10.62 -5.91
N LEU A 126 -4.26 -9.85 -5.99
CA LEU A 126 -4.75 -9.17 -7.17
C LEU A 126 -4.95 -7.70 -6.81
N GLU A 127 -4.41 -6.83 -7.63
CA GLU A 127 -4.36 -5.39 -7.39
C GLU A 127 -4.81 -4.66 -8.66
N TYR A 128 -5.58 -3.59 -8.51
CA TYR A 128 -6.03 -2.75 -9.61
C TYR A 128 -5.93 -1.28 -9.25
N GLY A 129 -5.25 -0.49 -10.07
CA GLY A 129 -5.08 0.94 -9.85
C GLY A 129 -4.04 1.57 -10.74
N ASN A 130 -3.67 2.82 -10.43
CA ASN A 130 -2.65 3.56 -11.17
C ASN A 130 -2.12 4.75 -10.35
N ALA A 131 -0.93 5.25 -10.74
CA ALA A 131 -0.48 6.59 -10.44
C ALA A 131 -0.73 7.48 -11.67
N ALA A 132 -1.45 8.58 -11.51
CA ALA A 132 -1.92 9.40 -12.62
C ALA A 132 -1.78 10.90 -12.34
N ALA A 133 -1.63 11.70 -13.42
CA ALA A 133 -1.65 13.15 -13.31
C ALA A 133 -3.06 13.67 -12.95
N LYS A 134 -4.11 13.05 -13.46
CA LYS A 134 -5.50 13.42 -13.19
C LYS A 134 -6.20 12.35 -12.36
N ARG A 135 -6.97 12.78 -11.36
CA ARG A 135 -7.72 11.89 -10.45
C ARG A 135 -8.63 10.88 -11.17
N LYS A 136 -9.30 11.30 -12.24
CA LYS A 136 -10.19 10.43 -13.04
C LYS A 136 -9.47 9.26 -13.68
N ASP A 137 -8.17 9.42 -13.99
CA ASP A 137 -7.38 8.44 -14.73
C ASP A 137 -6.82 7.34 -13.82
N ILE A 138 -6.98 7.45 -12.48
CA ILE A 138 -6.57 6.42 -11.52
C ILE A 138 -7.17 5.06 -11.85
N PHE A 139 -8.49 5.03 -12.07
CA PHE A 139 -9.22 3.78 -12.32
C PHE A 139 -9.70 3.65 -13.78
N SER A 140 -9.81 4.75 -14.55
CA SER A 140 -10.11 4.65 -15.99
C SER A 140 -8.93 4.06 -16.78
N ASP A 141 -7.71 4.39 -16.38
CA ASP A 141 -6.46 3.87 -16.95
C ASP A 141 -5.76 2.93 -15.93
N GLY A 142 -6.55 2.33 -15.05
CA GLY A 142 -6.08 1.39 -14.05
C GLY A 142 -5.45 0.15 -14.68
N ARG A 143 -4.45 -0.42 -14.00
CA ARG A 143 -3.70 -1.60 -14.44
C ARG A 143 -3.90 -2.74 -13.47
N VAL A 144 -4.07 -3.93 -14.01
CA VAL A 144 -4.15 -5.16 -13.22
C VAL A 144 -2.74 -5.63 -12.87
N ASN A 145 -2.55 -5.89 -11.60
CA ASN A 145 -1.32 -6.44 -11.03
C ASN A 145 -1.64 -7.63 -10.15
N GLY A 146 -0.64 -8.43 -9.87
CA GLY A 146 -0.77 -9.50 -8.93
C GLY A 146 0.57 -9.98 -8.42
N SER A 147 0.54 -10.83 -7.41
CA SER A 147 1.73 -11.48 -6.89
C SER A 147 1.45 -12.89 -6.40
N VAL A 148 2.50 -13.71 -6.37
CA VAL A 148 2.58 -14.94 -5.59
C VAL A 148 3.77 -14.80 -4.67
N TYR A 149 3.59 -15.15 -3.40
CA TYR A 149 4.63 -14.94 -2.40
C TYR A 149 4.62 -16.02 -1.32
N PHE A 150 5.76 -16.16 -0.69
CA PHE A 150 5.95 -16.83 0.57
C PHE A 150 6.19 -15.79 1.66
N ALA A 151 5.54 -15.94 2.80
CA ALA A 151 5.76 -15.09 3.97
C ALA A 151 6.12 -15.96 5.18
N TYR A 152 7.12 -15.53 5.93
CA TYR A 152 7.56 -16.23 7.13
C TYR A 152 7.77 -15.23 8.27
N GLY A 153 7.13 -15.50 9.42
CA GLY A 153 7.36 -14.73 10.63
C GLY A 153 8.76 -15.03 11.17
N THR A 154 9.51 -14.01 11.57
CA THR A 154 10.78 -14.17 12.29
C THR A 154 10.77 -13.32 13.56
N PRO A 155 11.63 -13.59 14.55
CA PRO A 155 11.72 -12.75 15.76
C PRO A 155 12.05 -11.28 15.47
N LEU A 156 12.62 -10.99 14.30
CA LEU A 156 12.98 -9.64 13.84
C LEU A 156 11.90 -9.01 12.96
N GLY A 157 10.80 -9.72 12.71
CA GLY A 157 9.72 -9.33 11.83
C GLY A 157 9.52 -10.28 10.65
N PRO A 158 8.46 -10.12 9.86
CA PRO A 158 8.18 -11.01 8.74
C PRO A 158 9.15 -10.80 7.57
N VAL A 159 9.39 -11.88 6.85
CA VAL A 159 10.12 -11.91 5.57
C VAL A 159 9.15 -12.33 4.49
N TYR A 160 9.13 -11.60 3.39
CA TYR A 160 8.34 -11.91 2.20
C TYR A 160 9.28 -12.13 1.01
N LEU A 161 9.08 -13.21 0.30
CA LEU A 161 9.78 -13.52 -0.95
C LEU A 161 8.74 -13.87 -2.00
N GLY A 162 8.81 -13.25 -3.18
CA GLY A 162 7.82 -13.52 -4.20
C GLY A 162 8.11 -12.90 -5.55
N ILE A 163 7.12 -13.05 -6.41
CA ILE A 163 7.11 -12.56 -7.77
C ILE A 163 5.81 -11.76 -7.96
N GLY A 164 5.93 -10.54 -8.44
CA GLY A 164 4.84 -9.71 -8.91
C GLY A 164 4.80 -9.66 -10.43
N TRP A 165 3.63 -9.45 -10.98
CA TRP A 165 3.42 -9.24 -12.41
C TRP A 165 2.40 -8.14 -12.67
N SER A 166 2.48 -7.52 -13.84
CA SER A 166 1.49 -6.59 -14.39
C SER A 166 1.11 -7.02 -15.79
N GLU A 167 -0.04 -6.57 -16.27
CA GLU A 167 -0.51 -6.86 -17.65
C GLU A 167 0.40 -6.28 -18.73
N ASP A 168 1.17 -5.25 -18.43
CA ASP A 168 2.01 -4.50 -19.36
C ASP A 168 3.53 -4.67 -19.12
N ARG A 169 3.96 -5.50 -18.16
CA ARG A 169 5.37 -5.63 -17.79
C ARG A 169 5.81 -7.05 -17.47
N SER A 170 7.12 -7.24 -17.56
CA SER A 170 7.78 -8.46 -17.09
C SER A 170 7.67 -8.62 -15.57
N ALA A 171 7.79 -9.86 -15.09
CA ALA A 171 7.73 -10.18 -13.68
C ALA A 171 8.84 -9.46 -12.87
N VAL A 172 8.48 -9.00 -11.67
CA VAL A 172 9.36 -8.38 -10.70
C VAL A 172 9.54 -9.32 -9.51
N TYR A 173 10.77 -9.64 -9.18
CA TYR A 173 11.11 -10.42 -7.99
C TYR A 173 11.28 -9.48 -6.79
N PHE A 174 10.76 -9.86 -5.65
CA PHE A 174 10.93 -9.07 -4.44
C PHE A 174 11.35 -9.92 -3.24
N LEU A 175 12.17 -9.30 -2.40
CA LEU A 175 12.49 -9.74 -1.04
C LEU A 175 12.25 -8.57 -0.12
N ARG A 176 11.37 -8.74 0.87
CA ARG A 176 11.01 -7.66 1.79
C ARG A 176 11.08 -8.14 3.24
N PHE A 177 11.60 -7.28 4.11
CA PHE A 177 11.65 -7.46 5.56
C PHE A 177 10.75 -6.44 6.25
N GLY A 178 10.10 -6.88 7.33
CA GLY A 178 9.27 -6.03 8.17
C GLY A 178 7.82 -5.96 7.74
N SER A 179 7.04 -5.13 8.44
CA SER A 179 5.61 -4.98 8.19
C SER A 179 5.35 -4.40 6.81
N VAL A 180 4.34 -4.95 6.14
CA VAL A 180 3.78 -4.42 4.88
C VAL A 180 2.43 -3.74 5.12
N PHE A 181 1.94 -3.76 6.37
CA PHE A 181 0.66 -3.19 6.79
C PHE A 181 0.89 -2.09 7.83
N GLY A 182 -0.01 -1.09 7.86
CA GLY A 182 0.04 0.02 8.83
C GLY A 182 0.40 1.37 8.22
N ALA A 183 0.38 2.42 9.04
CA ALA A 183 0.51 3.83 8.66
C ALA A 183 1.71 4.21 7.76
N ASN A 184 2.65 3.31 7.59
CA ASN A 184 3.91 3.59 6.89
C ASN A 184 4.14 2.73 5.65
N SER A 185 3.16 1.94 5.21
CA SER A 185 3.40 0.88 4.25
C SER A 185 2.88 1.13 2.84
N LEU A 186 1.93 2.03 2.65
CA LEU A 186 1.31 2.27 1.35
C LEU A 186 1.35 3.74 0.96
N GLY A 187 1.86 4.02 -0.25
CA GLY A 187 1.78 5.34 -0.86
C GLY A 187 2.63 6.43 -0.19
N ARG A 188 3.80 6.11 0.35
CA ARG A 188 4.69 7.14 0.91
C ARG A 188 5.37 7.97 -0.16
N ARG A 189 5.54 9.24 0.18
CA ARG A 189 6.42 10.22 -0.48
C ARG A 189 7.88 9.81 -0.41
#